data_7b369ceaa117afb9beac95d1cabc9b4f
#
_entry.id   7b369ceaa117afb9beac95d1cabc9b4f
#
_cell.length_a   1.000
_cell.length_b   1.000
_cell.length_c   1.000
_cell.angle_alpha   90.00
_cell.angle_beta   90.00
_cell.angle_gamma   90.00
#
_symmetry.space_group_name_H-M   'P 1'
#
loop_
_entity.id
_entity.type
_entity.pdbx_description
1 polymer ?
#
loop_
_entity_poly.entity_id
_entity_poly.type
_entity_poly.pdbx_seq_one_letter_code
_entity_poly.pdbx_strand_id
1 'polypeptide(L)'
;MSDSAFAGRGRIQAARSGDALVLRIDVLTTQARRLKPLVAEFFRKHHRHRPRHGPFECRIRIEHVGRLGGHDVDNVAKALLDALTGVVWFDDAQVRRLLVEKVEGERPRIHVRARPLAPDEVPTLRDQEPL
;
A
#
# COMPACT_ATOMS: atom_id res chain seq x y z
N MET A 1 6.30 11.74 -8.77
CA MET A 1 6.68 12.21 -7.41
C MET A 1 8.17 12.04 -7.23
N SER A 2 8.86 13.07 -6.78
CA SER A 2 10.30 13.00 -6.57
C SER A 2 10.62 12.39 -5.20
N ASP A 3 11.85 11.90 -5.03
CA ASP A 3 12.30 11.34 -3.76
C ASP A 3 12.28 12.37 -2.63
N SER A 4 12.43 13.65 -2.94
CA SER A 4 12.40 14.72 -1.94
C SER A 4 11.03 14.89 -1.28
N ALA A 5 9.95 14.37 -1.89
CA ALA A 5 8.61 14.42 -1.30
C ALA A 5 8.40 13.38 -0.21
N PHE A 6 9.25 12.36 -0.14
CA PHE A 6 9.15 11.31 0.87
C PHE A 6 9.87 11.71 2.15
N ALA A 7 9.20 11.46 3.29
CA ALA A 7 9.75 11.70 4.62
C ALA A 7 9.73 10.42 5.43
N GLY A 8 10.64 10.32 6.41
CA GLY A 8 10.76 9.18 7.28
C GLY A 8 12.18 8.67 7.35
N ARG A 9 12.41 7.77 8.28
CA ARG A 9 13.71 7.14 8.49
C ARG A 9 13.56 5.62 8.52
N GLY A 10 14.68 4.95 8.25
CA GLY A 10 14.71 3.50 8.27
C GLY A 10 14.08 2.92 7.01
N ARG A 11 13.27 1.88 7.20
CA ARG A 11 12.74 1.08 6.10
C ARG A 11 11.46 1.60 5.50
N ILE A 12 10.84 2.62 6.09
CA ILE A 12 9.59 3.15 5.59
C ILE A 12 9.70 4.65 5.38
N GLN A 13 9.23 5.10 4.23
CA GLN A 13 9.10 6.50 3.88
C GLN A 13 7.70 6.76 3.39
N ALA A 14 7.16 7.93 3.70
CA ALA A 14 5.81 8.31 3.31
C ALA A 14 5.79 9.68 2.66
N ALA A 15 4.82 9.87 1.78
CA ALA A 15 4.52 11.16 1.18
C ALA A 15 3.01 11.24 0.94
N ARG A 16 2.50 12.46 0.81
CA ARG A 16 1.12 12.68 0.39
C ARG A 16 1.11 13.22 -1.04
N SER A 17 0.16 12.72 -1.82
CA SER A 17 -0.08 13.16 -3.19
C SER A 17 -1.57 13.39 -3.34
N GLY A 18 -2.00 14.64 -3.20
CA GLY A 18 -3.42 14.97 -3.11
C GLY A 18 -4.03 14.31 -1.87
N ASP A 19 -5.07 13.52 -2.05
CA ASP A 19 -5.72 12.75 -0.99
C ASP A 19 -5.11 11.35 -0.80
N ALA A 20 -4.10 11.01 -1.60
CA ALA A 20 -3.45 9.71 -1.52
C ALA A 20 -2.29 9.71 -0.53
N LEU A 21 -2.16 8.60 0.18
CA LEU A 21 -0.99 8.31 1.00
C LEU A 21 -0.10 7.38 0.19
N VAL A 22 1.17 7.76 0.02
CA VAL A 22 2.15 6.99 -0.73
C VAL A 22 3.22 6.51 0.22
N LEU A 23 3.48 5.21 0.22
CA LEU A 23 4.49 4.58 1.06
C LEU A 23 5.54 3.89 0.21
N ARG A 24 6.76 3.90 0.72
CA ARG A 24 7.89 3.16 0.18
C ARG A 24 8.46 2.33 1.31
N ILE A 25 8.40 1.00 1.17
CA ILE A 25 8.79 0.07 2.23
C ILE A 25 9.96 -0.78 1.75
N ASP A 26 11.12 -0.63 2.36
CA ASP A 26 12.35 -1.35 2.00
C ASP A 26 12.41 -2.73 2.66
N VAL A 27 11.28 -3.44 2.63
CA VAL A 27 11.15 -4.82 3.06
C VAL A 27 10.22 -5.52 2.09
N LEU A 28 10.65 -6.62 1.52
CA LEU A 28 9.79 -7.44 0.67
C LEU A 28 9.53 -8.76 1.40
N THR A 29 8.27 -8.98 1.77
CA THR A 29 7.88 -10.15 2.56
C THR A 29 6.42 -10.51 2.30
N THR A 30 6.09 -11.77 2.54
CA THR A 30 4.72 -12.28 2.53
C THR A 30 4.15 -12.43 3.94
N GLN A 31 4.89 -11.99 4.97
CA GLN A 31 4.52 -12.18 6.36
C GLN A 31 4.06 -10.89 7.00
N ALA A 32 2.76 -10.80 7.28
CA ALA A 32 2.16 -9.64 7.93
C ALA A 32 2.82 -9.35 9.29
N ARG A 33 3.23 -10.38 10.02
CA ARG A 33 3.89 -10.23 11.33
C ARG A 33 5.20 -9.46 11.25
N ARG A 34 5.83 -9.41 10.08
CA ARG A 34 7.05 -8.62 9.86
C ARG A 34 6.72 -7.18 9.50
N LEU A 35 5.66 -6.95 8.74
CA LEU A 35 5.27 -5.63 8.29
C LEU A 35 4.50 -4.84 9.35
N LYS A 36 3.62 -5.48 10.10
CA LYS A 36 2.76 -4.80 11.07
C LYS A 36 3.51 -3.95 12.08
N PRO A 37 4.53 -4.45 12.79
CA PRO A 37 5.24 -3.62 13.75
C PRO A 37 6.00 -2.47 13.10
N LEU A 38 6.56 -2.68 11.91
CA LEU A 38 7.27 -1.63 11.18
C LEU A 38 6.33 -0.50 10.80
N VAL A 39 5.18 -0.85 10.23
CA VAL A 39 4.18 0.11 9.79
C VAL A 39 3.58 0.85 10.98
N ALA A 40 3.18 0.13 12.02
CA ALA A 40 2.58 0.73 13.21
C ALA A 40 3.54 1.72 13.88
N GLU A 41 4.79 1.33 14.05
CA GLU A 41 5.80 2.18 14.67
C GLU A 41 6.08 3.42 13.82
N PHE A 42 6.19 3.26 12.50
CA PHE A 42 6.41 4.38 11.61
C PHE A 42 5.31 5.43 11.72
N PHE A 43 4.05 5.02 11.68
CA PHE A 43 2.92 5.94 11.75
C PHE A 43 2.76 6.55 13.15
N ARG A 44 3.20 5.87 14.16
CA ARG A 44 3.18 6.41 15.52
C ARG A 44 4.25 7.49 15.72
N LYS A 45 5.45 7.28 15.17
CA LYS A 45 6.62 8.14 15.44
C LYS A 45 6.86 9.21 14.38
N HIS A 46 6.68 8.88 13.12
CA HIS A 46 7.19 9.71 12.02
C HIS A 46 6.12 10.32 11.14
N HIS A 47 4.92 9.76 11.11
CA HIS A 47 3.89 10.23 10.22
C HIS A 47 2.52 9.95 10.84
N ARG A 48 2.04 10.88 11.67
CA ARG A 48 0.75 10.72 12.33
C ARG A 48 -0.36 10.56 11.31
N HIS A 49 -1.02 9.43 11.36
CA HIS A 49 -2.11 9.10 10.47
C HIS A 49 -3.15 8.30 11.27
N ARG A 50 -4.41 8.63 11.08
CA ARG A 50 -5.51 7.90 11.71
C ARG A 50 -6.27 7.14 10.66
N PRO A 51 -6.76 5.94 10.97
CA PRO A 51 -7.57 5.20 10.02
C PRO A 51 -8.85 5.96 9.68
N ARG A 52 -9.29 5.81 8.45
CA ARG A 52 -10.47 6.50 7.92
C ARG A 52 -11.52 5.48 7.52
N HIS A 53 -12.78 5.85 7.68
CA HIS A 53 -13.90 5.10 7.14
C HIS A 53 -14.06 5.37 5.64
N GLY A 54 -14.92 4.61 5.00
CA GLY A 54 -15.25 4.79 3.61
C GLY A 54 -14.42 3.91 2.69
N PRO A 55 -14.74 3.91 1.39
CA PRO A 55 -14.09 3.07 0.41
C PRO A 55 -12.71 3.59 0.01
N PHE A 56 -11.80 2.67 -0.28
CA PHE A 56 -10.43 2.95 -0.69
C PHE A 56 -10.06 2.25 -1.99
N GLU A 57 -9.13 2.86 -2.70
CA GLU A 57 -8.34 2.24 -3.75
C GLU A 57 -6.93 2.01 -3.22
N CYS A 58 -6.36 0.84 -3.49
CA CYS A 58 -4.98 0.53 -3.11
C CYS A 58 -4.22 0.02 -4.32
N ARG A 59 -3.08 0.63 -4.60
CA ARG A 59 -2.16 0.19 -5.64
C ARG A 59 -0.85 -0.24 -5.00
N ILE A 60 -0.38 -1.40 -5.40
CA ILE A 60 0.83 -2.00 -4.84
C ILE A 60 1.75 -2.37 -5.99
N ARG A 61 2.99 -1.89 -5.93
CA ARG A 61 4.06 -2.33 -6.81
C ARG A 61 5.11 -3.06 -5.99
N ILE A 62 5.40 -4.28 -6.42
CA ILE A 62 6.40 -5.11 -5.79
C ILE A 62 7.66 -5.01 -6.66
N GLU A 63 8.61 -4.23 -6.20
CA GLU A 63 9.89 -4.07 -6.89
C GLU A 63 10.80 -5.25 -6.55
N HIS A 64 11.29 -5.94 -7.58
CA HIS A 64 12.21 -7.05 -7.42
C HIS A 64 13.47 -6.82 -8.24
N VAL A 65 14.55 -7.50 -7.87
CA VAL A 65 15.82 -7.43 -8.58
C VAL A 65 16.01 -8.74 -9.33
N GLY A 66 16.37 -8.65 -10.61
CA GLY A 66 16.60 -9.82 -11.42
C GLY A 66 15.32 -10.54 -11.79
N ARG A 67 15.45 -11.83 -12.09
CA ARG A 67 14.30 -12.66 -12.47
C ARG A 67 13.34 -12.80 -11.30
N LEU A 68 12.10 -13.10 -11.66
CA LEU A 68 10.98 -13.25 -10.73
C LEU A 68 11.40 -13.87 -9.40
N GLY A 69 11.37 -13.04 -8.35
CA GLY A 69 11.59 -13.52 -7.00
C GLY A 69 10.47 -14.44 -6.56
N GLY A 70 10.72 -15.19 -5.49
CA GLY A 70 9.78 -16.17 -4.98
C GLY A 70 8.57 -15.60 -4.22
N HIS A 71 8.22 -14.33 -4.41
CA HIS A 71 7.11 -13.69 -3.71
C HIS A 71 5.92 -13.56 -4.64
N ASP A 72 4.82 -14.23 -4.30
CA ASP A 72 3.57 -14.14 -5.08
C ASP A 72 2.88 -12.80 -4.83
N VAL A 73 2.30 -12.23 -5.88
CA VAL A 73 1.62 -10.93 -5.80
C VAL A 73 0.50 -10.92 -4.75
N ASP A 74 -0.29 -11.98 -4.69
CA ASP A 74 -1.40 -12.08 -3.75
C ASP A 74 -0.93 -12.18 -2.31
N ASN A 75 0.12 -12.94 -2.05
CA ASN A 75 0.64 -13.11 -0.69
C ASN A 75 1.27 -11.82 -0.14
N VAL A 76 2.00 -11.09 -0.97
CA VAL A 76 2.55 -9.79 -0.58
C VAL A 76 1.42 -8.80 -0.34
N ALA A 77 0.43 -8.76 -1.23
CA ALA A 77 -0.71 -7.86 -1.09
C ALA A 77 -1.47 -8.15 0.20
N LYS A 78 -1.73 -9.41 0.52
CA LYS A 78 -2.42 -9.79 1.75
C LYS A 78 -1.66 -9.33 2.98
N ALA A 79 -0.36 -9.57 3.04
CA ALA A 79 0.48 -9.15 4.15
C ALA A 79 0.43 -7.62 4.34
N LEU A 80 0.49 -6.89 3.23
CA LEU A 80 0.45 -5.44 3.27
C LEU A 80 -0.91 -4.91 3.71
N LEU A 81 -2.00 -5.43 3.16
CA LEU A 81 -3.34 -5.01 3.54
C LEU A 81 -3.57 -5.24 5.04
N ASP A 82 -3.11 -6.38 5.56
CA ASP A 82 -3.17 -6.66 6.99
C ASP A 82 -2.37 -5.64 7.80
N ALA A 83 -1.19 -5.27 7.33
CA ALA A 83 -0.32 -4.31 8.02
C ALA A 83 -0.91 -2.90 8.03
N LEU A 84 -1.67 -2.51 7.00
CA LEU A 84 -2.30 -1.20 6.90
C LEU A 84 -3.64 -1.11 7.63
N THR A 85 -4.21 -2.24 8.01
CA THR A 85 -5.47 -2.28 8.77
C THR A 85 -5.23 -1.75 10.18
N GLY A 86 -6.06 -0.80 10.60
CA GLY A 86 -5.90 -0.08 11.85
C GLY A 86 -5.01 1.15 11.75
N VAL A 87 -4.40 1.38 10.59
CA VAL A 87 -3.52 2.52 10.33
C VAL A 87 -4.10 3.42 9.23
N VAL A 88 -4.41 2.86 8.07
CA VAL A 88 -4.96 3.60 6.92
C VAL A 88 -6.48 3.49 6.88
N TRP A 89 -7.00 2.30 7.08
CA TRP A 89 -8.43 2.00 7.17
C TRP A 89 -8.67 1.13 8.40
N PHE A 90 -9.94 0.99 8.78
CA PHE A 90 -10.32 0.16 9.94
C PHE A 90 -10.38 -1.32 9.57
N ASP A 91 -10.74 -1.62 8.33
CA ASP A 91 -10.92 -2.99 7.84
C ASP A 91 -10.54 -3.01 6.36
N ASP A 92 -9.81 -4.04 5.94
CA ASP A 92 -9.41 -4.17 4.53
C ASP A 92 -10.59 -4.41 3.58
N ALA A 93 -11.76 -4.75 4.11
CA ALA A 93 -13.00 -4.78 3.32
C ALA A 93 -13.36 -3.41 2.74
N GLN A 94 -12.80 -2.33 3.27
CA GLN A 94 -12.96 -0.97 2.72
C GLN A 94 -12.25 -0.80 1.39
N VAL A 95 -11.29 -1.66 1.06
CA VAL A 95 -10.59 -1.61 -0.22
C VAL A 95 -11.51 -2.17 -1.31
N ARG A 96 -11.97 -1.27 -2.19
CA ARG A 96 -12.92 -1.62 -3.25
C ARG A 96 -12.23 -1.82 -4.60
N ARG A 97 -11.01 -1.35 -4.73
CA ARG A 97 -10.19 -1.54 -5.94
C ARG A 97 -8.76 -1.80 -5.51
N LEU A 98 -8.20 -2.91 -5.97
CA LEU A 98 -6.84 -3.31 -5.66
C LEU A 98 -6.10 -3.64 -6.94
N LEU A 99 -4.98 -2.97 -7.17
CA LEU A 99 -4.07 -3.30 -8.26
C LEU A 99 -2.73 -3.69 -7.67
N VAL A 100 -2.26 -4.87 -8.00
CA VAL A 100 -0.95 -5.37 -7.55
C VAL A 100 -0.16 -5.80 -8.78
N GLU A 101 1.07 -5.32 -8.88
CA GLU A 101 1.96 -5.72 -9.98
C GLU A 101 3.38 -5.90 -9.49
N LYS A 102 4.10 -6.78 -10.15
CA LYS A 102 5.54 -6.94 -9.96
C LYS A 102 6.26 -6.11 -11.00
N VAL A 103 7.27 -5.37 -10.56
CA VAL A 103 8.10 -4.58 -11.45
C VAL A 103 9.57 -4.86 -11.17
N GLU A 104 10.36 -4.95 -12.24
CA GLU A 104 11.80 -5.08 -12.09
C GLU A 104 12.38 -3.71 -11.76
N GLY A 105 13.28 -3.68 -10.76
CA GLY A 105 13.88 -2.44 -10.31
C GLY A 105 15.25 -2.66 -9.71
N GLU A 106 15.63 -1.77 -8.82
CA GLU A 106 16.99 -1.70 -8.29
C GLU A 106 17.16 -2.39 -6.94
N ARG A 107 16.06 -2.57 -6.19
CA ARG A 107 16.11 -3.19 -4.86
C ARG A 107 14.77 -3.82 -4.51
N PRO A 108 14.77 -4.84 -3.64
CA PRO A 108 13.50 -5.38 -3.14
C PRO A 108 12.78 -4.32 -2.31
N ARG A 109 11.55 -3.99 -2.71
CA ARG A 109 10.81 -2.89 -2.09
C ARG A 109 9.33 -3.02 -2.43
N ILE A 110 8.48 -2.55 -1.51
CA ILE A 110 7.05 -2.44 -1.75
C ILE A 110 6.69 -0.97 -1.87
N HIS A 111 6.04 -0.61 -2.97
CA HIS A 111 5.48 0.73 -3.19
C HIS A 111 3.97 0.65 -3.02
N VAL A 112 3.40 1.57 -2.26
CA VAL A 112 1.96 1.56 -1.96
C VAL A 112 1.38 2.94 -2.22
N ARG A 113 0.21 2.96 -2.84
CA ARG A 113 -0.60 4.17 -2.96
C ARG A 113 -2.01 3.83 -2.48
N ALA A 114 -2.44 4.45 -1.40
CA ALA A 114 -3.77 4.28 -0.83
C ALA A 114 -4.54 5.60 -0.95
N ARG A 115 -5.72 5.56 -1.56
CA ARG A 115 -6.53 6.75 -1.81
C ARG A 115 -7.98 6.47 -1.44
N PRO A 116 -8.62 7.38 -0.67
CA PRO A 116 -10.06 7.27 -0.46
C PRO A 116 -10.80 7.50 -1.78
N LEU A 117 -11.87 6.77 -1.99
CA LEU A 117 -12.73 6.92 -3.16
C LEU A 117 -13.93 7.78 -2.82
N ALA A 118 -14.26 8.72 -3.72
CA ALA A 118 -15.52 9.45 -3.65
C ALA A 118 -16.68 8.49 -3.97
N PRO A 119 -17.93 8.81 -3.56
CA PRO A 119 -19.07 7.93 -3.82
C PRO A 119 -19.25 7.57 -5.30
N ASP A 120 -18.98 8.49 -6.21
CA ASP A 120 -19.09 8.27 -7.65
C ASP A 120 -17.91 7.47 -8.23
N GLU A 121 -16.85 7.30 -7.47
CA GLU A 121 -15.67 6.51 -7.89
C GLU A 121 -15.78 5.05 -7.47
N VAL A 122 -16.74 4.69 -6.62
CA VAL A 122 -16.88 3.31 -6.15
C VAL A 122 -17.30 2.41 -7.30
N PRO A 123 -16.55 1.34 -7.61
CA PRO A 123 -16.88 0.45 -8.73
C PRO A 123 -18.25 -0.21 -8.56
N THR A 124 -19.05 -0.21 -9.62
CA THR A 124 -20.32 -0.91 -9.68
C THR A 124 -20.39 -1.66 -11.00
N LEU A 125 -21.11 -2.78 -11.04
CA LEU A 125 -21.28 -3.51 -12.31
C LEU A 125 -22.05 -2.70 -13.35
N ARG A 126 -22.89 -1.79 -12.89
CA ARG A 126 -23.69 -0.94 -13.78
C ARG A 126 -22.81 -0.10 -14.71
N ASP A 127 -21.64 0.32 -14.21
CA ASP A 127 -20.72 1.21 -14.93
C ASP A 127 -19.51 0.45 -15.50
N GLN A 128 -19.52 -0.88 -15.44
CA GLN A 128 -18.40 -1.70 -15.87
C GLN A 128 -18.77 -2.50 -17.11
N GLU A 129 -17.80 -2.62 -18.02
CA GLU A 129 -17.92 -3.57 -19.11
C GLU A 129 -17.69 -4.99 -18.58
N PRO A 130 -18.24 -6.02 -19.26
CA PRO A 130 -17.95 -7.41 -18.88
C PRO A 130 -16.45 -7.68 -18.92
N LEU A 131 -16.00 -8.49 -18.02
CA LEU A 131 -14.59 -8.90 -17.95
C LEU A 131 -14.17 -9.73 -19.18
#